data_0bdd4179079ebfa50145010bf0fec711
#
_entry.id   0bdd4179079ebfa50145010bf0fec711
#
_cell.length_a   1.000
_cell.length_b   1.000
_cell.length_c   1.000
_cell.angle_alpha   90.00
_cell.angle_beta   90.00
_cell.angle_gamma   90.00
#
_symmetry.space_group_name_H-M   'P 1'
#
loop_
_entity.id
_entity.type
_entity.pdbx_description
1 polymer ?
#
loop_
_entity_poly.entity_id
_entity_poly.type
_entity_poly.pdbx_seq_one_letter_code
_entity_poly.pdbx_strand_id
1 'polypeptide(L)'
;MCMESALFPEAVQRSAERYSMDLRRPLALVSGGPDSVALLRVIVALGGEPVVLHVDHGLRGEESRQDTEFVHDLCRQLDVHCEVRRIRLEDGSNLQERARDERYRLAEEVAVRLGLRVVATGHTADDVAETVLMNLARGTGLRGLAGIPPVRGRIQRPLIGRTRREVLDYLKELDQPYRTDPTNLTGKYARNRVRLEVLPVLEELYPAAAGNIARAASLVREDLEVLEELATGTVQRRGEEVVLTLDGLIDLRPSLQRHAVRLAYTTLVPDTAPLPSNLIEAVLGLLEGGEGTRTLDLPGGVVASSRSGEKLAFYRGPRSMVSGREEIRAGEAVVFGGWRIPAREVSGYDPVDAARPEVAYLDARHGPYQVRMAREGDIIRPLGLGGTKKVLRAMMDRKVPSDLRRRTPVVVDGRDEVAWIVLGELGERHKVDERTEKVFRLEVTRIS
;
A
#
# COMPACT_ATOMS: atom_id res chain seq x y z
N MET A 1 3.46 16.54 -45.14
CA MET A 1 3.76 16.06 -43.82
C MET A 1 5.24 15.92 -43.71
N CYS A 2 5.92 16.80 -42.95
CA CYS A 2 7.38 16.81 -42.88
C CYS A 2 7.92 15.51 -42.29
N MET A 3 9.08 15.04 -42.77
CA MET A 3 9.74 13.82 -42.27
C MET A 3 9.97 13.82 -40.77
N GLU A 4 10.10 14.97 -40.10
CA GLU A 4 10.31 15.10 -38.67
C GLU A 4 9.06 14.79 -37.85
N SER A 5 7.83 15.09 -38.34
CA SER A 5 6.59 14.77 -37.63
C SER A 5 6.30 13.27 -37.58
N ALA A 6 6.86 12.48 -38.46
CA ALA A 6 6.77 11.01 -38.42
C ALA A 6 7.73 10.40 -37.38
N LEU A 7 8.81 11.07 -37.03
CA LEU A 7 9.83 10.55 -36.12
C LEU A 7 9.35 10.49 -34.65
N PHE A 8 8.48 11.41 -34.21
CA PHE A 8 8.00 11.44 -32.83
C PHE A 8 7.05 10.26 -32.51
N PRO A 9 5.99 9.98 -33.31
CA PRO A 9 5.15 8.80 -33.10
C PRO A 9 5.93 7.47 -33.14
N GLU A 10 6.83 7.32 -34.12
CA GLU A 10 7.68 6.13 -34.22
C GLU A 10 8.58 5.93 -33.00
N ALA A 11 9.14 7.02 -32.46
CA ALA A 11 9.95 6.96 -31.27
C ALA A 11 9.12 6.56 -30.01
N VAL A 12 7.85 7.01 -29.94
CA VAL A 12 6.90 6.59 -28.90
C VAL A 12 6.52 5.13 -29.09
N GLN A 13 6.30 4.68 -30.31
CA GLN A 13 6.01 3.28 -30.63
C GLN A 13 7.16 2.36 -30.19
N ARG A 14 8.40 2.69 -30.53
CA ARG A 14 9.58 1.93 -30.06
C ARG A 14 9.67 1.85 -28.54
N SER A 15 9.31 2.94 -27.84
CA SER A 15 9.24 2.95 -26.38
C SER A 15 8.11 2.05 -25.86
N ALA A 16 6.95 2.08 -26.50
CA ALA A 16 5.82 1.22 -26.16
C ALA A 16 6.15 -0.27 -26.36
N GLU A 17 6.81 -0.62 -27.46
CA GLU A 17 7.27 -1.98 -27.75
C GLU A 17 8.28 -2.46 -26.70
N ARG A 18 9.31 -1.63 -26.40
CA ARG A 18 10.33 -1.94 -25.38
C ARG A 18 9.73 -2.30 -24.02
N TYR A 19 8.69 -1.60 -23.61
CA TYR A 19 8.05 -1.77 -22.31
C TYR A 19 6.72 -2.54 -22.37
N SER A 20 6.44 -3.22 -23.50
CA SER A 20 5.22 -4.01 -23.71
C SER A 20 3.94 -3.25 -23.40
N MET A 21 3.85 -1.99 -23.79
CA MET A 21 2.68 -1.14 -23.62
C MET A 21 1.62 -1.44 -24.68
N ASP A 22 0.35 -1.47 -24.27
CA ASP A 22 -0.78 -1.62 -25.21
C ASP A 22 -1.47 -0.28 -25.46
N LEU A 23 -1.20 0.32 -26.60
CA LEU A 23 -1.77 1.61 -26.99
C LEU A 23 -2.99 1.50 -27.89
N ARG A 24 -3.52 0.29 -28.14
CA ARG A 24 -4.68 0.08 -29.05
C ARG A 24 -5.94 0.72 -28.53
N ARG A 25 -6.27 0.51 -27.24
CA ARG A 25 -7.49 1.05 -26.63
C ARG A 25 -7.27 1.43 -25.15
N PRO A 26 -6.44 2.45 -24.88
CA PRO A 26 -6.19 2.90 -23.51
C PRO A 26 -7.25 3.92 -23.05
N LEU A 27 -7.38 4.08 -21.71
CA LEU A 27 -7.95 5.27 -21.10
C LEU A 27 -6.86 6.34 -21.03
N ALA A 28 -6.93 7.37 -21.87
CA ALA A 28 -5.97 8.45 -21.88
C ALA A 28 -6.38 9.58 -20.92
N LEU A 29 -5.51 9.91 -19.94
CA LEU A 29 -5.74 11.04 -19.05
C LEU A 29 -5.33 12.34 -19.72
N VAL A 30 -6.31 13.19 -20.07
CA VAL A 30 -6.07 14.43 -20.82
C VAL A 30 -6.52 15.63 -19.99
N SER A 31 -5.55 16.46 -19.57
CA SER A 31 -5.80 17.69 -18.82
C SER A 31 -5.93 18.94 -19.69
N GLY A 32 -5.62 18.83 -20.99
CA GLY A 32 -5.52 19.96 -21.91
C GLY A 32 -4.11 20.55 -22.02
N GLY A 33 -3.20 20.22 -21.09
CA GLY A 33 -1.80 20.64 -21.16
C GLY A 33 -1.01 19.91 -22.24
N PRO A 34 0.16 20.45 -22.67
CA PRO A 34 0.89 20.00 -23.84
C PRO A 34 1.22 18.51 -23.80
N ASP A 35 1.72 17.99 -22.68
CA ASP A 35 2.11 16.59 -22.54
C ASP A 35 0.93 15.63 -22.72
N SER A 36 -0.26 16.00 -22.20
CA SER A 36 -1.47 15.21 -22.32
C SER A 36 -2.12 15.30 -23.70
N VAL A 37 -2.03 16.45 -24.35
CA VAL A 37 -2.47 16.65 -25.75
C VAL A 37 -1.58 15.88 -26.70
N ALA A 38 -0.27 15.93 -26.52
CA ALA A 38 0.67 15.14 -27.33
C ALA A 38 0.47 13.63 -27.13
N LEU A 39 0.19 13.18 -25.90
CA LEU A 39 -0.17 11.79 -25.62
C LEU A 39 -1.38 11.35 -26.46
N LEU A 40 -2.46 12.12 -26.44
CA LEU A 40 -3.67 11.81 -27.22
C LEU A 40 -3.38 11.79 -28.72
N ARG A 41 -2.71 12.82 -29.23
CA ARG A 41 -2.36 12.94 -30.65
C ARG A 41 -1.50 11.77 -31.14
N VAL A 42 -0.49 11.36 -30.36
CA VAL A 42 0.40 10.27 -30.76
C VAL A 42 -0.31 8.91 -30.71
N ILE A 43 -1.18 8.66 -29.72
CA ILE A 43 -1.95 7.40 -29.67
C ILE A 43 -2.85 7.28 -30.92
N VAL A 44 -3.56 8.35 -31.29
CA VAL A 44 -4.39 8.38 -32.50
C VAL A 44 -3.54 8.23 -33.76
N ALA A 45 -2.39 8.91 -33.86
CA ALA A 45 -1.48 8.79 -35.01
C ALA A 45 -0.92 7.37 -35.20
N LEU A 46 -0.77 6.61 -34.10
CA LEU A 46 -0.38 5.19 -34.11
C LEU A 46 -1.54 4.23 -34.39
N GLY A 47 -2.74 4.74 -34.72
CA GLY A 47 -3.93 3.93 -35.02
C GLY A 47 -4.62 3.39 -33.76
N GLY A 48 -4.33 3.93 -32.58
CA GLY A 48 -5.07 3.59 -31.35
C GLY A 48 -6.42 4.28 -31.28
N GLU A 49 -7.35 3.66 -30.59
CA GLU A 49 -8.71 4.13 -30.30
C GLU A 49 -8.86 4.47 -28.80
N PRO A 50 -8.23 5.53 -28.28
CA PRO A 50 -8.29 5.85 -26.87
C PRO A 50 -9.69 6.31 -26.44
N VAL A 51 -10.02 6.05 -25.17
CA VAL A 51 -11.09 6.77 -24.48
C VAL A 51 -10.41 7.85 -23.64
N VAL A 52 -10.86 9.10 -23.76
CA VAL A 52 -10.30 10.20 -22.98
C VAL A 52 -11.03 10.34 -21.65
N LEU A 53 -10.28 10.49 -20.57
CA LEU A 53 -10.79 10.95 -19.28
C LEU A 53 -10.20 12.32 -18.97
N HIS A 54 -11.07 13.33 -18.92
CA HIS A 54 -10.77 14.66 -18.39
C HIS A 54 -11.29 14.79 -16.96
N VAL A 55 -10.42 15.20 -16.03
CA VAL A 55 -10.81 15.43 -14.65
C VAL A 55 -10.79 16.91 -14.36
N ASP A 56 -11.98 17.50 -14.18
CA ASP A 56 -12.17 18.88 -13.76
C ASP A 56 -12.06 18.96 -12.23
N HIS A 57 -11.04 19.63 -11.74
CA HIS A 57 -10.80 19.81 -10.30
C HIS A 57 -11.67 20.91 -9.65
N GLY A 58 -12.42 21.70 -10.45
CA GLY A 58 -13.31 22.75 -9.97
C GLY A 58 -12.64 23.90 -9.23
N LEU A 59 -11.30 23.97 -9.23
CA LEU A 59 -10.52 24.91 -8.39
C LEU A 59 -10.44 26.33 -8.98
N ARG A 60 -10.73 26.49 -10.29
CA ARG A 60 -10.50 27.75 -11.03
C ARG A 60 -11.73 28.29 -11.75
N GLY A 61 -12.93 27.83 -11.37
CA GLY A 61 -14.19 28.39 -11.90
C GLY A 61 -14.27 28.39 -13.42
N GLU A 62 -14.21 29.58 -14.04
CA GLU A 62 -14.34 29.74 -15.50
C GLU A 62 -13.18 29.14 -16.30
N GLU A 63 -11.94 29.20 -15.80
CA GLU A 63 -10.78 28.59 -16.47
C GLU A 63 -10.94 27.06 -16.53
N SER A 64 -11.40 26.41 -15.48
CA SER A 64 -11.67 24.96 -15.48
C SER A 64 -12.73 24.58 -16.51
N ARG A 65 -13.72 25.45 -16.73
CA ARG A 65 -14.74 25.24 -17.77
C ARG A 65 -14.13 25.32 -19.16
N GLN A 66 -13.32 26.35 -19.41
CA GLN A 66 -12.62 26.52 -20.69
C GLN A 66 -11.64 25.35 -20.97
N ASP A 67 -10.97 24.82 -19.96
CA ASP A 67 -10.11 23.65 -20.10
C ASP A 67 -10.95 22.39 -20.49
N THR A 68 -12.12 22.23 -19.88
CA THR A 68 -13.04 21.14 -20.22
C THR A 68 -13.58 21.28 -21.64
N GLU A 69 -13.99 22.46 -22.06
CA GLU A 69 -14.46 22.76 -23.41
C GLU A 69 -13.36 22.48 -24.45
N PHE A 70 -12.14 22.95 -24.19
CA PHE A 70 -10.98 22.67 -25.04
C PHE A 70 -10.74 21.17 -25.24
N VAL A 71 -10.74 20.37 -24.15
CA VAL A 71 -10.52 18.92 -24.28
C VAL A 71 -11.67 18.26 -25.01
N HIS A 72 -12.89 18.68 -24.79
CA HIS A 72 -14.07 18.16 -25.48
C HIS A 72 -14.01 18.46 -27.00
N ASP A 73 -13.61 19.67 -27.39
CA ASP A 73 -13.44 20.07 -28.78
C ASP A 73 -12.33 19.29 -29.47
N LEU A 74 -11.19 19.11 -28.78
CA LEU A 74 -10.10 18.27 -29.26
C LEU A 74 -10.54 16.83 -29.52
N CYS A 75 -11.32 16.26 -28.60
CA CYS A 75 -11.84 14.89 -28.74
C CYS A 75 -12.81 14.79 -29.94
N ARG A 76 -13.68 15.78 -30.15
CA ARG A 76 -14.54 15.85 -31.33
C ARG A 76 -13.76 15.94 -32.64
N GLN A 77 -12.71 16.74 -32.69
CA GLN A 77 -11.84 16.87 -33.86
C GLN A 77 -11.12 15.55 -34.20
N LEU A 78 -10.79 14.74 -33.19
CA LEU A 78 -10.11 13.47 -33.35
C LEU A 78 -11.04 12.26 -33.43
N ASP A 79 -12.35 12.47 -33.38
CA ASP A 79 -13.37 11.42 -33.30
C ASP A 79 -13.13 10.41 -32.15
N VAL A 80 -12.80 10.94 -30.96
CA VAL A 80 -12.47 10.16 -29.78
C VAL A 80 -13.51 10.38 -28.69
N HIS A 81 -13.95 9.27 -28.04
CA HIS A 81 -14.87 9.35 -26.92
C HIS A 81 -14.24 10.06 -25.71
N CYS A 82 -14.96 11.05 -25.15
CA CYS A 82 -14.51 11.84 -24.00
C CYS A 82 -15.44 11.68 -22.82
N GLU A 83 -14.89 11.27 -21.69
CA GLU A 83 -15.54 11.32 -20.38
C GLU A 83 -15.00 12.45 -19.54
N VAL A 84 -15.89 13.26 -18.98
CA VAL A 84 -15.55 14.31 -18.03
C VAL A 84 -15.98 13.90 -16.63
N ARG A 85 -15.10 14.00 -15.66
CA ARG A 85 -15.38 13.79 -14.25
C ARG A 85 -15.01 15.06 -13.47
N ARG A 86 -15.93 15.50 -12.63
CA ARG A 86 -15.70 16.65 -11.75
C ARG A 86 -15.42 16.15 -10.34
N ILE A 87 -14.35 16.65 -9.73
CA ILE A 87 -14.03 16.41 -8.33
C ILE A 87 -14.12 17.70 -7.54
N ARG A 88 -14.58 17.59 -6.31
CA ARG A 88 -14.53 18.69 -5.33
C ARG A 88 -13.50 18.31 -4.28
N LEU A 89 -12.42 19.06 -4.24
CA LEU A 89 -11.41 18.93 -3.22
C LEU A 89 -11.62 20.04 -2.20
N GLU A 90 -11.75 19.65 -0.94
CA GLU A 90 -11.74 20.63 0.15
C GLU A 90 -10.35 21.23 0.29
N ASP A 91 -10.26 22.51 0.64
CA ASP A 91 -9.00 23.20 0.92
C ASP A 91 -8.29 22.50 2.09
N GLY A 92 -6.97 22.36 1.99
CA GLY A 92 -6.18 21.72 3.03
C GLY A 92 -4.73 21.44 2.61
N SER A 93 -3.97 20.88 3.53
CA SER A 93 -2.59 20.46 3.27
C SER A 93 -2.56 19.36 2.19
N ASN A 94 -1.49 19.33 1.39
CA ASN A 94 -1.23 18.31 0.36
C ASN A 94 -2.29 18.26 -0.77
N LEU A 95 -2.89 19.40 -1.13
CA LEU A 95 -3.94 19.47 -2.16
C LEU A 95 -3.53 18.81 -3.48
N GLN A 96 -2.28 18.99 -3.93
CA GLN A 96 -1.79 18.39 -5.19
C GLN A 96 -1.68 16.85 -5.11
N GLU A 97 -1.24 16.32 -3.98
CA GLU A 97 -1.16 14.88 -3.76
C GLU A 97 -2.56 14.26 -3.74
N ARG A 98 -3.48 14.86 -3.00
CA ARG A 98 -4.90 14.45 -2.96
C ARG A 98 -5.57 14.53 -4.33
N ALA A 99 -5.31 15.60 -5.09
CA ALA A 99 -5.81 15.75 -6.45
C ALA A 99 -5.26 14.67 -7.40
N ARG A 100 -3.99 14.31 -7.21
CA ARG A 100 -3.34 13.23 -7.94
C ARG A 100 -3.96 11.88 -7.60
N ASP A 101 -4.10 11.57 -6.33
CA ASP A 101 -4.65 10.29 -5.87
C ASP A 101 -6.09 10.10 -6.33
N GLU A 102 -6.91 11.13 -6.23
CA GLU A 102 -8.29 11.10 -6.68
C GLU A 102 -8.40 10.93 -8.21
N ARG A 103 -7.50 11.57 -8.97
CA ARG A 103 -7.41 11.37 -10.43
C ARG A 103 -7.12 9.90 -10.78
N TYR A 104 -6.18 9.27 -10.09
CA TYR A 104 -5.88 7.86 -10.33
C TYR A 104 -7.00 6.92 -9.89
N ARG A 105 -7.66 7.22 -8.77
CA ARG A 105 -8.84 6.48 -8.31
C ARG A 105 -9.97 6.52 -9.34
N LEU A 106 -10.28 7.70 -9.85
CA LEU A 106 -11.29 7.87 -10.91
C LEU A 106 -10.88 7.18 -12.21
N ALA A 107 -9.61 7.25 -12.57
CA ALA A 107 -9.10 6.56 -13.77
C ALA A 107 -9.27 5.04 -13.66
N GLU A 108 -8.99 4.46 -12.50
CA GLU A 108 -9.20 3.03 -12.26
C GLU A 108 -10.69 2.65 -12.32
N GLU A 109 -11.56 3.46 -11.68
CA GLU A 109 -13.01 3.26 -11.70
C GLU A 109 -13.57 3.28 -13.13
N VAL A 110 -13.19 4.28 -13.92
CA VAL A 110 -13.63 4.42 -15.31
C VAL A 110 -13.07 3.30 -16.18
N ALA A 111 -11.79 2.95 -16.01
CA ALA A 111 -11.17 1.88 -16.75
C ALA A 111 -11.88 0.53 -16.50
N VAL A 112 -12.17 0.21 -15.24
CA VAL A 112 -12.90 -1.02 -14.87
C VAL A 112 -14.31 -1.01 -15.48
N ARG A 113 -15.05 0.09 -15.34
CA ARG A 113 -16.43 0.22 -15.88
C ARG A 113 -16.51 0.05 -17.39
N LEU A 114 -15.50 0.56 -18.12
CA LEU A 114 -15.44 0.49 -19.58
C LEU A 114 -14.69 -0.76 -20.10
N GLY A 115 -14.22 -1.63 -19.22
CA GLY A 115 -13.45 -2.82 -19.58
C GLY A 115 -12.07 -2.51 -20.20
N LEU A 116 -11.51 -1.34 -19.89
CA LEU A 116 -10.20 -0.90 -20.40
C LEU A 116 -9.07 -1.44 -19.51
N ARG A 117 -8.05 -2.00 -20.13
CA ARG A 117 -6.94 -2.63 -19.41
C ARG A 117 -5.81 -1.66 -19.07
N VAL A 118 -5.71 -0.55 -19.78
CA VAL A 118 -4.62 0.41 -19.73
C VAL A 118 -5.13 1.80 -19.42
N VAL A 119 -4.38 2.50 -18.56
CA VAL A 119 -4.51 3.94 -18.31
C VAL A 119 -3.24 4.62 -18.80
N ALA A 120 -3.33 5.41 -19.85
CA ALA A 120 -2.19 6.14 -20.43
C ALA A 120 -2.07 7.54 -19.82
N THR A 121 -0.84 7.94 -19.47
CA THR A 121 -0.54 9.26 -18.90
C THR A 121 0.63 9.94 -19.60
N GLY A 122 0.57 11.27 -19.72
CA GLY A 122 1.55 12.10 -20.45
C GLY A 122 2.81 12.45 -19.64
N HIS A 123 3.39 11.51 -18.87
CA HIS A 123 4.67 11.76 -18.20
C HIS A 123 5.82 11.69 -19.20
N THR A 124 6.75 12.65 -19.07
CA THR A 124 7.89 12.87 -19.98
C THR A 124 9.23 12.55 -19.31
N ALA A 125 10.31 12.61 -20.05
CA ALA A 125 11.67 12.51 -19.53
C ALA A 125 12.00 13.61 -18.51
N ASP A 126 11.43 14.81 -18.68
CA ASP A 126 11.56 15.90 -17.72
C ASP A 126 10.93 15.54 -16.36
N ASP A 127 9.77 14.88 -16.36
CA ASP A 127 9.16 14.40 -15.10
C ASP A 127 10.02 13.35 -14.40
N VAL A 128 10.71 12.49 -15.18
CA VAL A 128 11.68 11.53 -14.64
C VAL A 128 12.86 12.27 -14.03
N ALA A 129 13.44 13.24 -14.75
CA ALA A 129 14.59 14.03 -14.28
C ALA A 129 14.25 14.79 -12.99
N GLU A 130 13.09 15.47 -12.94
CA GLU A 130 12.60 16.13 -11.72
C GLU A 130 12.54 15.16 -10.54
N THR A 131 11.96 13.97 -10.78
CA THR A 131 11.79 12.96 -9.73
C THR A 131 13.13 12.41 -9.26
N VAL A 132 14.06 12.13 -10.17
CA VAL A 132 15.41 11.65 -9.85
C VAL A 132 16.17 12.68 -9.03
N LEU A 133 16.17 13.95 -9.43
CA LEU A 133 16.85 15.04 -8.72
C LEU A 133 16.28 15.24 -7.30
N MET A 134 14.96 15.23 -7.17
CA MET A 134 14.31 15.32 -5.87
C MET A 134 14.63 14.14 -4.97
N ASN A 135 14.68 12.93 -5.50
CA ASN A 135 15.00 11.73 -4.75
C ASN A 135 16.48 11.71 -4.35
N LEU A 136 17.37 12.10 -5.27
CA LEU A 136 18.81 12.22 -5.00
C LEU A 136 19.08 13.19 -3.85
N ALA A 137 18.44 14.36 -3.86
CA ALA A 137 18.54 15.36 -2.81
C ALA A 137 18.02 14.87 -1.44
N ARG A 138 17.13 13.87 -1.42
CA ARG A 138 16.61 13.22 -0.21
C ARG A 138 17.44 12.04 0.26
N GLY A 139 18.53 11.67 -0.43
CA GLY A 139 19.37 10.54 -0.05
C GLY A 139 18.76 9.18 -0.38
N THR A 140 18.33 8.98 -1.63
CA THR A 140 17.71 7.74 -2.07
C THR A 140 18.71 6.66 -2.49
N GLY A 141 18.27 5.38 -2.48
CA GLY A 141 18.96 4.27 -3.14
C GLY A 141 18.52 4.09 -4.60
N LEU A 142 18.95 2.97 -5.23
CA LEU A 142 18.72 2.66 -6.64
C LEU A 142 17.26 2.80 -7.07
N ARG A 143 16.30 2.37 -6.25
CA ARG A 143 14.87 2.46 -6.58
C ARG A 143 14.39 3.91 -6.79
N GLY A 144 14.88 4.85 -6.02
CA GLY A 144 14.52 6.25 -6.23
C GLY A 144 15.28 6.88 -7.39
N LEU A 145 16.50 6.41 -7.69
CA LEU A 145 17.27 6.81 -8.88
C LEU A 145 16.67 6.23 -10.17
N ALA A 146 16.00 5.09 -10.11
CA ALA A 146 15.22 4.52 -11.22
C ALA A 146 14.04 5.41 -11.65
N GLY A 147 13.71 6.46 -10.87
CA GLY A 147 12.73 7.48 -11.22
C GLY A 147 11.30 6.95 -11.39
N ILE A 148 10.58 7.51 -12.36
CA ILE A 148 9.20 7.11 -12.68
C ILE A 148 9.24 5.87 -13.59
N PRO A 149 8.58 4.74 -13.24
CA PRO A 149 8.57 3.56 -14.10
C PRO A 149 7.70 3.79 -15.34
N PRO A 150 8.07 3.24 -16.51
CA PRO A 150 7.28 3.30 -17.75
C PRO A 150 5.90 2.66 -17.61
N VAL A 151 5.83 1.55 -16.88
CA VAL A 151 4.61 0.79 -16.59
C VAL A 151 4.51 0.55 -15.08
N ARG A 152 3.31 0.76 -14.53
CA ARG A 152 3.00 0.41 -13.13
C ARG A 152 1.54 -0.05 -13.06
N GLY A 153 1.33 -1.36 -12.92
CA GLY A 153 0.01 -1.94 -12.99
C GLY A 153 -0.67 -1.59 -14.33
N ARG A 154 -1.85 -0.98 -14.29
CA ARG A 154 -2.55 -0.52 -15.51
C ARG A 154 -1.98 0.78 -16.10
N ILE A 155 -1.18 1.52 -15.34
CA ILE A 155 -0.69 2.84 -15.76
C ILE A 155 0.51 2.66 -16.70
N GLN A 156 0.37 3.20 -17.89
CA GLN A 156 1.43 3.22 -18.92
C GLN A 156 1.80 4.67 -19.27
N ARG A 157 3.06 4.92 -19.59
CA ARG A 157 3.62 6.25 -19.83
C ARG A 157 4.35 6.29 -21.17
N PRO A 158 3.61 6.38 -22.28
CA PRO A 158 4.20 6.28 -23.61
C PRO A 158 5.25 7.35 -23.90
N LEU A 159 5.10 8.55 -23.29
CA LEU A 159 6.01 9.67 -23.51
C LEU A 159 7.21 9.70 -22.54
N ILE A 160 7.41 8.66 -21.72
CA ILE A 160 8.40 8.65 -20.63
C ILE A 160 9.85 8.88 -21.08
N GLY A 161 10.17 8.52 -22.31
CA GLY A 161 11.49 8.74 -22.94
C GLY A 161 11.56 9.98 -23.82
N ARG A 162 10.50 10.80 -23.88
CA ARG A 162 10.46 12.04 -24.68
C ARG A 162 10.59 13.24 -23.77
N THR A 163 11.41 14.20 -24.19
CA THR A 163 11.57 15.47 -23.48
C THR A 163 10.38 16.39 -23.74
N ARG A 164 10.14 17.31 -22.82
CA ARG A 164 9.12 18.35 -23.00
C ARG A 164 9.37 19.19 -24.26
N ARG A 165 10.62 19.41 -24.64
CA ARG A 165 10.96 20.11 -25.85
C ARG A 165 10.47 19.34 -27.08
N GLU A 166 10.75 18.03 -27.18
CA GLU A 166 10.26 17.18 -28.28
C GLU A 166 8.73 17.18 -28.34
N VAL A 167 8.05 17.16 -27.19
CA VAL A 167 6.59 17.27 -27.10
C VAL A 167 6.08 18.58 -27.69
N LEU A 168 6.69 19.70 -27.34
CA LEU A 168 6.28 21.02 -27.84
C LEU A 168 6.59 21.18 -29.36
N ASP A 169 7.73 20.68 -29.83
CA ASP A 169 8.08 20.67 -31.22
C ASP A 169 7.09 19.84 -32.05
N TYR A 170 6.69 18.63 -31.55
CA TYR A 170 5.67 17.81 -32.19
C TYR A 170 4.31 18.50 -32.28
N LEU A 171 3.84 19.15 -31.20
CA LEU A 171 2.57 19.88 -31.23
C LEU A 171 2.61 21.08 -32.15
N LYS A 172 3.76 21.77 -32.25
CA LYS A 172 3.98 22.88 -33.16
C LYS A 172 3.94 22.43 -34.64
N GLU A 173 4.55 21.31 -34.98
CA GLU A 173 4.50 20.73 -36.32
C GLU A 173 3.06 20.36 -36.73
N LEU A 174 2.22 19.97 -35.78
CA LEU A 174 0.81 19.65 -36.01
C LEU A 174 -0.11 20.88 -36.00
N ASP A 175 0.43 22.08 -35.77
CA ASP A 175 -0.36 23.29 -35.47
C ASP A 175 -1.44 23.02 -34.38
N GLN A 176 -1.08 22.17 -33.39
CA GLN A 176 -2.01 21.73 -32.35
C GLN A 176 -1.94 22.66 -31.15
N PRO A 177 -3.02 23.41 -30.86
CA PRO A 177 -3.10 24.21 -29.63
C PRO A 177 -3.17 23.35 -28.39
N TYR A 178 -2.78 23.92 -27.24
CA TYR A 178 -2.87 23.35 -25.92
C TYR A 178 -3.11 24.42 -24.87
N ARG A 179 -3.51 24.03 -23.66
CA ARG A 179 -3.75 24.93 -22.52
C ARG A 179 -2.50 25.02 -21.64
N THR A 180 -2.23 26.18 -21.11
CA THR A 180 -1.14 26.37 -20.13
C THR A 180 -1.77 26.72 -18.78
N ASP A 181 -1.46 25.92 -17.74
CA ASP A 181 -1.89 26.20 -16.38
C ASP A 181 -0.93 27.19 -15.70
N PRO A 182 -1.37 28.42 -15.36
CA PRO A 182 -0.53 29.42 -14.71
C PRO A 182 0.05 28.97 -13.37
N THR A 183 -0.60 28.05 -12.67
CA THR A 183 -0.11 27.54 -11.37
C THR A 183 1.18 26.70 -11.53
N ASN A 184 1.44 26.14 -12.71
CA ASN A 184 2.68 25.46 -13.01
C ASN A 184 3.89 26.38 -13.11
N LEU A 185 3.66 27.68 -13.24
CA LEU A 185 4.69 28.72 -13.33
C LEU A 185 5.09 29.31 -11.97
N THR A 186 4.43 28.87 -10.89
CA THR A 186 4.71 29.36 -9.53
C THR A 186 5.73 28.45 -8.83
N GLY A 187 6.79 29.02 -8.27
CA GLY A 187 7.83 28.32 -7.48
C GLY A 187 7.36 27.82 -6.09
N LYS A 188 6.05 27.74 -5.84
CA LYS A 188 5.49 27.37 -4.53
C LYS A 188 5.86 25.94 -4.08
N TYR A 189 6.07 25.03 -5.01
CA TYR A 189 6.33 23.61 -4.71
C TYR A 189 7.74 23.22 -5.14
N ALA A 190 8.37 22.33 -4.38
CA ALA A 190 9.74 21.87 -4.65
C ALA A 190 9.91 21.33 -6.07
N ARG A 191 8.92 20.60 -6.61
CA ARG A 191 8.94 20.08 -7.98
C ARG A 191 8.96 21.20 -9.01
N ASN A 192 8.13 22.23 -8.82
CA ASN A 192 8.11 23.39 -9.71
C ASN A 192 9.46 24.16 -9.67
N ARG A 193 10.09 24.27 -8.49
CA ARG A 193 11.42 24.87 -8.38
C ARG A 193 12.49 24.06 -9.11
N VAL A 194 12.46 22.73 -9.00
CA VAL A 194 13.37 21.87 -9.78
C VAL A 194 13.18 22.10 -11.27
N ARG A 195 11.93 22.18 -11.75
CA ARG A 195 11.58 22.43 -13.16
C ARG A 195 12.01 23.81 -13.65
N LEU A 196 11.79 24.84 -12.83
CA LEU A 196 11.96 26.24 -13.25
C LEU A 196 13.35 26.80 -12.93
N GLU A 197 14.03 26.30 -11.93
CA GLU A 197 15.29 26.86 -11.43
C GLU A 197 16.47 25.89 -11.65
N VAL A 198 16.32 24.59 -11.41
CA VAL A 198 17.43 23.63 -11.41
C VAL A 198 17.65 23.02 -12.80
N LEU A 199 16.60 22.47 -13.42
CA LEU A 199 16.72 21.85 -14.74
C LEU A 199 17.22 22.82 -15.81
N PRO A 200 16.76 24.09 -15.90
CA PRO A 200 17.28 25.02 -16.87
C PRO A 200 18.79 25.28 -16.73
N VAL A 201 19.29 25.39 -15.49
CA VAL A 201 20.73 25.54 -15.23
C VAL A 201 21.50 24.30 -15.71
N LEU A 202 20.96 23.09 -15.44
CA LEU A 202 21.58 21.86 -15.94
C LEU A 202 21.56 21.76 -17.47
N GLU A 203 20.49 22.20 -18.12
CA GLU A 203 20.37 22.23 -19.59
C GLU A 203 21.32 23.24 -20.21
N GLU A 204 21.60 24.37 -19.55
CA GLU A 204 22.59 25.33 -19.97
C GLU A 204 24.02 24.75 -19.92
N LEU A 205 24.34 24.01 -18.86
CA LEU A 205 25.66 23.39 -18.66
C LEU A 205 25.85 22.14 -19.52
N TYR A 206 24.80 21.33 -19.65
CA TYR A 206 24.79 20.05 -20.36
C TYR A 206 23.54 19.92 -21.21
N PRO A 207 23.62 20.30 -22.51
CA PRO A 207 22.50 20.16 -23.42
C PRO A 207 21.89 18.76 -23.39
N ALA A 208 20.55 18.66 -23.34
CA ALA A 208 19.77 17.43 -23.15
C ALA A 208 19.92 16.79 -21.74
N ALA A 209 20.18 17.58 -20.68
CA ALA A 209 20.34 17.10 -19.33
C ALA A 209 19.11 16.28 -18.85
N ALA A 210 17.89 16.74 -19.08
CA ALA A 210 16.67 16.01 -18.72
C ALA A 210 16.60 14.63 -19.38
N GLY A 211 16.87 14.55 -20.68
CA GLY A 211 16.91 13.28 -21.43
C GLY A 211 18.04 12.35 -20.94
N ASN A 212 19.20 12.91 -20.63
CA ASN A 212 20.34 12.14 -20.11
C ASN A 212 20.05 11.57 -18.71
N ILE A 213 19.43 12.35 -17.83
CA ILE A 213 19.01 11.90 -16.49
C ILE A 213 17.95 10.79 -16.62
N ALA A 214 16.96 10.96 -17.50
CA ALA A 214 15.94 9.95 -17.74
C ALA A 214 16.54 8.65 -18.30
N ARG A 215 17.52 8.74 -19.19
CA ARG A 215 18.28 7.58 -19.72
C ARG A 215 19.06 6.88 -18.60
N ALA A 216 19.78 7.63 -17.77
CA ALA A 216 20.50 7.07 -16.61
C ALA A 216 19.52 6.34 -15.66
N ALA A 217 18.35 6.92 -15.38
CA ALA A 217 17.30 6.29 -14.58
C ALA A 217 16.78 4.98 -15.21
N SER A 218 16.71 4.90 -16.56
CA SER A 218 16.34 3.66 -17.25
C SER A 218 17.38 2.56 -17.06
N LEU A 219 18.67 2.87 -17.16
CA LEU A 219 19.76 1.91 -16.91
C LEU A 219 19.75 1.42 -15.47
N VAL A 220 19.61 2.34 -14.51
CA VAL A 220 19.47 1.97 -13.07
C VAL A 220 18.28 1.05 -12.85
N ARG A 221 17.19 1.22 -13.60
CA ARG A 221 16.01 0.35 -13.48
C ARG A 221 16.28 -1.06 -13.99
N GLU A 222 16.98 -1.19 -15.12
CA GLU A 222 17.39 -2.49 -15.67
C GLU A 222 18.27 -3.26 -14.68
N ASP A 223 19.26 -2.58 -14.07
CA ASP A 223 20.09 -3.19 -13.02
C ASP A 223 19.27 -3.57 -11.78
N LEU A 224 18.30 -2.73 -11.42
CA LEU A 224 17.41 -2.98 -10.28
C LEU A 224 16.52 -4.21 -10.51
N GLU A 225 16.01 -4.44 -11.71
CA GLU A 225 15.22 -5.61 -12.08
C GLU A 225 16.03 -6.91 -11.88
N VAL A 226 17.31 -6.92 -12.32
CA VAL A 226 18.21 -8.05 -12.09
C VAL A 226 18.43 -8.32 -10.60
N LEU A 227 18.62 -7.26 -9.78
CA LEU A 227 18.78 -7.41 -8.33
C LEU A 227 17.51 -7.93 -7.67
N GLU A 228 16.33 -7.51 -8.14
CA GLU A 228 15.04 -7.99 -7.63
C GLU A 228 14.80 -9.46 -8.04
N GLU A 229 15.15 -9.85 -9.25
CA GLU A 229 15.10 -11.27 -9.69
C GLU A 229 16.00 -12.16 -8.84
N LEU A 230 17.26 -11.76 -8.62
CA LEU A 230 18.19 -12.49 -7.76
C LEU A 230 17.68 -12.62 -6.31
N ALA A 231 17.00 -11.59 -5.80
CA ALA A 231 16.41 -11.62 -4.46
C ALA A 231 15.16 -12.52 -4.38
N THR A 232 14.46 -12.76 -5.49
CA THR A 232 13.20 -13.53 -5.52
C THR A 232 13.40 -14.96 -5.01
N GLY A 233 14.55 -15.59 -5.32
CA GLY A 233 14.87 -16.93 -4.89
C GLY A 233 14.95 -17.14 -3.36
N THR A 234 15.09 -16.05 -2.60
CA THR A 234 15.16 -16.10 -1.12
C THR A 234 13.82 -15.88 -0.44
N VAL A 235 12.79 -15.44 -1.19
CA VAL A 235 11.48 -15.11 -0.68
C VAL A 235 10.54 -16.29 -0.85
N GLN A 236 10.02 -16.84 0.25
CA GLN A 236 9.09 -17.95 0.26
C GLN A 236 7.73 -17.50 0.82
N ARG A 237 6.66 -17.75 0.08
CA ARG A 237 5.31 -17.57 0.60
C ARG A 237 4.82 -18.84 1.28
N ARG A 238 4.40 -18.72 2.54
CA ARG A 238 3.84 -19.81 3.35
C ARG A 238 2.46 -19.40 3.88
N GLY A 239 1.43 -19.71 3.11
CA GLY A 239 0.07 -19.26 3.40
C GLY A 239 -0.04 -17.73 3.35
N GLU A 240 -0.37 -17.11 4.47
CA GLU A 240 -0.47 -15.65 4.62
C GLU A 240 0.86 -14.98 5.00
N GLU A 241 1.91 -15.74 5.26
CA GLU A 241 3.22 -15.24 5.62
C GLU A 241 4.17 -15.25 4.42
N VAL A 242 5.10 -14.30 4.42
CA VAL A 242 6.27 -14.28 3.53
C VAL A 242 7.50 -14.46 4.40
N VAL A 243 8.33 -15.45 4.07
CA VAL A 243 9.46 -15.86 4.91
C VAL A 243 10.77 -15.72 4.14
N LEU A 244 11.78 -15.16 4.81
CA LEU A 244 13.19 -15.18 4.40
C LEU A 244 13.95 -16.04 5.42
N THR A 245 14.60 -17.12 4.97
CA THR A 245 15.42 -17.97 5.85
C THR A 245 16.78 -17.33 6.10
N LEU A 246 17.39 -17.59 7.26
CA LEU A 246 18.71 -17.07 7.58
C LEU A 246 19.74 -17.58 6.56
N ASP A 247 19.75 -18.88 6.27
CA ASP A 247 20.67 -19.48 5.29
C ASP A 247 20.54 -18.82 3.91
N GLY A 248 19.30 -18.49 3.49
CA GLY A 248 19.06 -17.78 2.24
C GLY A 248 19.49 -16.31 2.26
N LEU A 249 19.61 -15.69 3.44
CA LEU A 249 20.00 -14.29 3.58
C LEU A 249 21.49 -14.10 3.86
N ILE A 250 22.11 -15.00 4.66
CA ILE A 250 23.48 -14.79 5.17
C ILE A 250 24.51 -14.82 4.04
N ASP A 251 24.27 -15.63 3.02
CA ASP A 251 25.12 -15.76 1.85
C ASP A 251 24.95 -14.60 0.85
N LEU A 252 23.90 -13.78 1.03
CA LEU A 252 23.65 -12.63 0.16
C LEU A 252 24.52 -11.44 0.55
N ARG A 253 24.98 -10.71 -0.47
CA ARG A 253 25.56 -9.39 -0.25
C ARG A 253 24.52 -8.44 0.38
N PRO A 254 24.95 -7.45 1.21
CA PRO A 254 24.02 -6.54 1.91
C PRO A 254 22.98 -5.86 1.00
N SER A 255 23.36 -5.58 -0.26
CA SER A 255 22.42 -5.03 -1.24
C SER A 255 21.26 -5.98 -1.51
N LEU A 256 21.53 -7.26 -1.77
CA LEU A 256 20.51 -8.28 -2.05
C LEU A 256 19.65 -8.56 -0.81
N GLN A 257 20.23 -8.55 0.39
CA GLN A 257 19.47 -8.66 1.64
C GLN A 257 18.40 -7.57 1.74
N ARG A 258 18.76 -6.32 1.42
CA ARG A 258 17.81 -5.19 1.38
C ARG A 258 16.71 -5.38 0.33
N HIS A 259 17.06 -5.93 -0.84
CA HIS A 259 16.08 -6.23 -1.89
C HIS A 259 15.14 -7.36 -1.47
N ALA A 260 15.63 -8.43 -0.83
CA ALA A 260 14.81 -9.51 -0.30
C ALA A 260 13.80 -9.01 0.74
N VAL A 261 14.23 -8.16 1.69
CA VAL A 261 13.34 -7.54 2.68
C VAL A 261 12.26 -6.69 2.00
N ARG A 262 12.64 -5.87 1.02
CA ARG A 262 11.65 -5.06 0.25
C ARG A 262 10.66 -5.94 -0.49
N LEU A 263 11.13 -6.97 -1.16
CA LEU A 263 10.29 -7.88 -1.93
C LEU A 263 9.30 -8.61 -1.01
N ALA A 264 9.76 -9.10 0.14
CA ALA A 264 8.89 -9.72 1.14
C ALA A 264 7.78 -8.76 1.61
N TYR A 265 8.12 -7.50 1.89
CA TYR A 265 7.16 -6.47 2.27
C TYR A 265 6.18 -6.17 1.14
N THR A 266 6.65 -5.90 -0.08
CA THR A 266 5.78 -5.53 -1.21
C THR A 266 4.89 -6.68 -1.68
N THR A 267 5.29 -7.93 -1.48
CA THR A 267 4.44 -9.10 -1.75
C THR A 267 3.16 -9.09 -0.90
N LEU A 268 3.22 -8.53 0.31
CA LEU A 268 2.05 -8.41 1.19
C LEU A 268 1.24 -7.14 0.92
N VAL A 269 1.89 -6.05 0.55
CA VAL A 269 1.28 -4.72 0.38
C VAL A 269 1.74 -4.04 -0.91
N PRO A 270 1.34 -4.54 -2.09
CA PRO A 270 1.86 -4.10 -3.39
C PRO A 270 1.56 -2.62 -3.69
N ASP A 271 0.46 -2.09 -3.15
CA ASP A 271 -0.01 -0.72 -3.43
C ASP A 271 0.47 0.32 -2.40
N THR A 272 1.31 -0.11 -1.45
CA THR A 272 1.81 0.77 -0.38
C THR A 272 3.09 1.49 -0.82
N ALA A 273 3.37 2.63 -0.19
CA ALA A 273 4.64 3.32 -0.38
C ALA A 273 5.85 2.40 -0.09
N PRO A 274 6.95 2.54 -0.82
CA PRO A 274 8.15 1.73 -0.59
C PRO A 274 8.64 1.83 0.85
N LEU A 275 9.12 0.70 1.40
CA LEU A 275 9.66 0.65 2.75
C LEU A 275 10.92 1.54 2.85
N PRO A 276 10.98 2.50 3.79
CA PRO A 276 12.15 3.35 4.01
C PRO A 276 13.41 2.55 4.37
N SER A 277 14.58 3.05 3.98
CA SER A 277 15.84 2.33 4.19
C SER A 277 16.16 2.06 5.66
N ASN A 278 15.85 3.01 6.56
CA ASN A 278 16.00 2.82 8.00
C ASN A 278 15.15 1.67 8.57
N LEU A 279 13.94 1.47 8.04
CA LEU A 279 13.09 0.33 8.44
C LEU A 279 13.62 -0.98 7.87
N ILE A 280 14.23 -0.98 6.69
CA ILE A 280 14.86 -2.17 6.11
C ILE A 280 16.05 -2.61 6.98
N GLU A 281 16.92 -1.69 7.38
CA GLU A 281 18.04 -1.98 8.28
C GLU A 281 17.53 -2.46 9.65
N ALA A 282 16.47 -1.85 10.19
CA ALA A 282 15.85 -2.29 11.42
C ALA A 282 15.28 -3.71 11.33
N VAL A 283 14.70 -4.09 10.18
CA VAL A 283 14.22 -5.47 9.93
C VAL A 283 15.39 -6.44 9.89
N LEU A 284 16.47 -6.10 9.17
CA LEU A 284 17.67 -6.95 9.12
C LEU A 284 18.29 -7.11 10.51
N GLY A 285 18.30 -6.06 11.32
CA GLY A 285 18.77 -6.08 12.73
C GLY A 285 17.97 -7.02 13.64
N LEU A 286 16.76 -7.46 13.25
CA LEU A 286 16.03 -8.49 13.98
C LEU A 286 16.76 -9.86 13.97
N LEU A 287 17.64 -10.09 13.00
CA LEU A 287 18.44 -11.33 12.89
C LEU A 287 19.62 -11.36 13.86
N GLU A 288 20.12 -10.20 14.30
CA GLU A 288 21.31 -10.07 15.14
C GLU A 288 21.06 -10.41 16.61
N GLY A 289 19.90 -10.91 16.97
CA GLY A 289 19.48 -11.09 18.34
C GLY A 289 19.52 -12.52 18.85
N GLY A 290 19.73 -12.65 20.17
CA GLY A 290 19.68 -13.90 20.92
C GLY A 290 18.29 -14.54 21.02
N GLU A 291 18.12 -15.45 21.97
CA GLU A 291 16.90 -16.23 22.18
C GLU A 291 15.63 -15.36 22.30
N GLY A 292 14.54 -15.82 21.71
CA GLY A 292 13.22 -15.19 21.78
C GLY A 292 12.69 -14.72 20.42
N THR A 293 11.48 -14.14 20.44
CA THR A 293 10.84 -13.57 19.25
C THR A 293 10.90 -12.04 19.33
N ARG A 294 11.44 -11.42 18.30
CA ARG A 294 11.45 -9.96 18.11
C ARG A 294 10.50 -9.59 17.00
N THR A 295 9.87 -8.45 17.11
CA THR A 295 8.90 -7.95 16.12
C THR A 295 9.12 -6.48 15.86
N LEU A 296 8.82 -6.05 14.64
CA LEU A 296 8.83 -4.66 14.20
C LEU A 296 7.56 -4.39 13.39
N ASP A 297 6.79 -3.39 13.79
CA ASP A 297 5.63 -2.94 13.04
C ASP A 297 6.08 -2.08 11.84
N LEU A 298 5.55 -2.40 10.67
CA LEU A 298 5.84 -1.74 9.41
C LEU A 298 4.59 -1.03 8.86
N PRO A 299 4.74 -0.03 7.97
CA PRO A 299 3.61 0.60 7.31
C PRO A 299 2.68 -0.41 6.63
N GLY A 300 1.42 -0.01 6.38
CA GLY A 300 0.43 -0.88 5.74
C GLY A 300 -0.05 -2.06 6.60
N GLY A 301 0.19 -2.01 7.92
CA GLY A 301 -0.23 -3.05 8.85
C GLY A 301 0.55 -4.36 8.70
N VAL A 302 1.77 -4.30 8.18
CA VAL A 302 2.68 -5.44 8.10
C VAL A 302 3.50 -5.53 9.39
N VAL A 303 3.75 -6.73 9.86
CA VAL A 303 4.68 -7.00 10.96
C VAL A 303 5.82 -7.85 10.43
N ALA A 304 7.05 -7.40 10.66
CA ALA A 304 8.23 -8.24 10.51
C ALA A 304 8.58 -8.89 11.85
N SER A 305 8.91 -10.17 11.84
CA SER A 305 9.30 -10.90 13.04
C SER A 305 10.50 -11.82 12.78
N SER A 306 11.33 -11.98 13.80
CA SER A 306 12.39 -12.99 13.82
C SER A 306 12.29 -13.80 15.12
N ARG A 307 12.43 -15.11 15.02
CA ARG A 307 12.54 -16.03 16.17
C ARG A 307 13.95 -16.55 16.24
N SER A 308 14.65 -16.25 17.33
CA SER A 308 16.02 -16.71 17.58
C SER A 308 17.02 -16.43 16.45
N GLY A 309 16.76 -15.44 15.59
CA GLY A 309 17.61 -15.10 14.45
C GLY A 309 17.53 -16.05 13.24
N GLU A 310 16.73 -17.12 13.30
CA GLU A 310 16.74 -18.18 12.26
C GLU A 310 16.05 -17.77 10.96
N LYS A 311 15.09 -16.87 11.01
CA LYS A 311 14.34 -16.41 9.85
C LYS A 311 13.69 -15.06 10.10
N LEU A 312 13.38 -14.34 9.02
CA LEU A 312 12.46 -13.21 9.01
C LEU A 312 11.11 -13.67 8.45
N ALA A 313 10.04 -13.44 9.18
CA ALA A 313 8.68 -13.68 8.72
C ALA A 313 7.94 -12.33 8.65
N PHE A 314 7.27 -12.09 7.53
CA PHE A 314 6.42 -10.94 7.29
C PHE A 314 4.98 -11.42 7.19
N TYR A 315 4.07 -10.77 7.86
CA TYR A 315 2.65 -11.06 7.81
C TYR A 315 1.83 -9.78 8.00
N ARG A 316 0.61 -9.79 7.50
CA ARG A 316 -0.30 -8.70 7.85
C ARG A 316 -0.65 -8.82 9.32
N GLY A 317 -0.27 -7.82 10.08
CA GLY A 317 -0.73 -7.62 11.44
C GLY A 317 -2.26 -7.52 11.45
N PRO A 318 -2.92 -7.66 12.60
CA PRO A 318 -4.36 -7.46 12.66
C PRO A 318 -4.65 -6.08 12.08
N ARG A 319 -5.50 -6.03 11.04
CA ARG A 319 -6.12 -4.77 10.63
C ARG A 319 -6.73 -4.18 11.88
N SER A 320 -6.20 -3.03 12.34
CA SER A 320 -6.67 -2.29 13.51
C SER A 320 -6.99 -3.21 14.69
N MET A 321 -6.36 -3.04 15.83
CA MET A 321 -6.90 -3.65 17.04
C MET A 321 -8.40 -3.40 16.99
N VAL A 322 -9.22 -4.45 16.96
CA VAL A 322 -10.66 -4.30 17.06
C VAL A 322 -10.86 -3.50 18.33
N SER A 323 -11.03 -2.19 18.16
CA SER A 323 -11.26 -1.27 19.26
C SER A 323 -12.73 -1.42 19.59
N GLY A 324 -13.03 -1.94 20.77
CA GLY A 324 -14.41 -2.13 21.18
C GLY A 324 -14.54 -3.30 22.13
N ARG A 325 -15.77 -3.53 22.50
CA ARG A 325 -16.22 -4.66 23.30
C ARG A 325 -17.46 -5.22 22.65
N GLU A 326 -17.57 -6.54 22.61
CA GLU A 326 -18.76 -7.23 22.13
C GLU A 326 -19.37 -8.00 23.32
N GLU A 327 -20.67 -7.85 23.51
CA GLU A 327 -21.39 -8.58 24.57
C GLU A 327 -21.57 -10.05 24.17
N ILE A 328 -21.28 -10.94 25.11
CA ILE A 328 -21.44 -12.39 24.93
C ILE A 328 -22.81 -12.78 25.45
N ARG A 329 -23.69 -13.26 24.58
CA ARG A 329 -25.05 -13.69 24.91
C ARG A 329 -25.22 -15.19 24.74
N ALA A 330 -25.97 -15.81 25.63
CA ALA A 330 -26.29 -17.22 25.52
C ALA A 330 -27.08 -17.52 24.25
N GLY A 331 -26.68 -18.59 23.55
CA GLY A 331 -27.28 -19.00 22.28
C GLY A 331 -26.71 -18.31 21.04
N GLU A 332 -25.83 -17.32 21.21
CA GLU A 332 -25.19 -16.58 20.11
C GLU A 332 -23.71 -16.92 20.00
N ALA A 333 -23.11 -16.58 18.86
CA ALA A 333 -21.67 -16.66 18.65
C ALA A 333 -21.13 -15.27 18.33
N VAL A 334 -20.20 -14.79 19.14
CA VAL A 334 -19.50 -13.53 18.89
C VAL A 334 -18.29 -13.77 18.01
N VAL A 335 -18.07 -12.90 17.02
CA VAL A 335 -16.88 -12.90 16.18
C VAL A 335 -16.03 -11.69 16.56
N PHE A 336 -14.86 -11.92 17.14
CA PHE A 336 -14.01 -10.85 17.64
C PHE A 336 -12.53 -11.14 17.41
N GLY A 337 -11.82 -10.22 16.75
CA GLY A 337 -10.37 -10.31 16.56
C GLY A 337 -9.86 -11.58 15.83
N GLY A 338 -10.66 -12.14 14.92
CA GLY A 338 -10.34 -13.40 14.23
C GLY A 338 -10.69 -14.67 15.03
N TRP A 339 -11.45 -14.52 16.10
CA TRP A 339 -11.96 -15.61 16.91
C TRP A 339 -13.49 -15.67 16.84
N ARG A 340 -14.04 -16.87 16.74
CA ARG A 340 -15.45 -17.15 16.89
C ARG A 340 -15.67 -17.79 18.28
N ILE A 341 -16.52 -17.17 19.07
CA ILE A 341 -16.79 -17.51 20.48
C ILE A 341 -18.28 -17.82 20.63
N PRO A 342 -18.74 -19.02 20.32
CA PRO A 342 -20.10 -19.44 20.67
C PRO A 342 -20.26 -19.53 22.18
N ALA A 343 -21.38 -19.03 22.69
CA ALA A 343 -21.76 -19.06 24.10
C ALA A 343 -23.03 -19.84 24.28
N ARG A 344 -23.06 -20.77 25.25
CA ARG A 344 -24.23 -21.56 25.59
C ARG A 344 -24.47 -21.55 27.10
N GLU A 345 -25.71 -21.45 27.50
CA GLU A 345 -26.10 -21.75 28.88
C GLU A 345 -26.22 -23.26 29.05
N VAL A 346 -25.58 -23.82 30.05
CA VAL A 346 -25.58 -25.25 30.35
C VAL A 346 -25.93 -25.49 31.81
N SER A 347 -26.50 -26.65 32.10
CA SER A 347 -26.97 -27.01 33.44
C SER A 347 -25.91 -27.63 34.34
N GLY A 348 -24.67 -27.76 33.87
CA GLY A 348 -23.61 -28.43 34.62
C GLY A 348 -22.20 -28.05 34.14
N TYR A 349 -21.22 -28.46 34.96
CA TYR A 349 -19.79 -28.31 34.71
C TYR A 349 -19.19 -29.68 34.35
N ASP A 350 -18.54 -29.76 33.18
CA ASP A 350 -17.79 -30.95 32.76
C ASP A 350 -16.28 -30.70 32.94
N PRO A 351 -15.63 -31.35 33.92
CA PRO A 351 -14.19 -31.17 34.18
C PRO A 351 -13.30 -31.58 33.03
N VAL A 352 -13.72 -32.56 32.22
CA VAL A 352 -12.93 -33.08 31.09
C VAL A 352 -12.96 -32.04 29.94
N ASP A 353 -14.13 -31.51 29.63
CA ASP A 353 -14.30 -30.47 28.63
C ASP A 353 -13.63 -29.14 29.07
N ALA A 354 -13.73 -28.80 30.36
CA ALA A 354 -13.12 -27.61 30.94
C ALA A 354 -11.58 -27.64 30.99
N ALA A 355 -10.97 -28.81 30.84
CA ALA A 355 -9.52 -28.96 30.76
C ALA A 355 -8.96 -28.54 29.37
N ARG A 356 -9.82 -28.37 28.36
CA ARG A 356 -9.44 -27.93 27.03
C ARG A 356 -9.15 -26.43 27.04
N PRO A 357 -8.03 -25.96 26.51
CA PRO A 357 -7.67 -24.54 26.49
C PRO A 357 -8.65 -23.67 25.69
N GLU A 358 -9.38 -24.28 24.74
CA GLU A 358 -10.39 -23.61 23.92
C GLU A 358 -11.73 -23.40 24.64
N VAL A 359 -11.92 -23.97 25.84
CA VAL A 359 -13.19 -23.98 26.53
C VAL A 359 -13.09 -23.26 27.89
N ALA A 360 -14.10 -22.48 28.20
CA ALA A 360 -14.27 -21.89 29.54
C ALA A 360 -15.68 -22.11 30.04
N TYR A 361 -15.79 -22.44 31.34
CA TYR A 361 -17.04 -22.49 32.07
C TYR A 361 -17.06 -21.33 33.07
N LEU A 362 -18.00 -20.40 32.90
CA LEU A 362 -18.11 -19.19 33.71
C LEU A 362 -19.43 -19.17 34.46
N ASP A 363 -19.40 -18.69 35.70
CA ASP A 363 -20.58 -18.46 36.49
C ASP A 363 -21.38 -17.27 35.94
N ALA A 364 -22.61 -17.51 35.51
CA ALA A 364 -23.48 -16.49 34.92
C ALA A 364 -23.82 -15.33 35.88
N ARG A 365 -23.68 -15.50 37.19
CA ARG A 365 -23.93 -14.44 38.20
C ARG A 365 -22.99 -13.24 38.02
N HIS A 366 -21.83 -13.43 37.41
CA HIS A 366 -20.83 -12.38 37.18
C HIS A 366 -20.97 -11.68 35.85
N GLY A 367 -21.96 -12.07 35.03
CA GLY A 367 -22.26 -11.38 33.78
C GLY A 367 -22.87 -9.97 33.96
N PRO A 368 -23.10 -9.22 32.88
CA PRO A 368 -22.86 -9.62 31.49
C PRO A 368 -21.39 -9.75 31.18
N TYR A 369 -21.07 -10.77 30.37
CA TYR A 369 -19.70 -10.96 29.89
C TYR A 369 -19.51 -10.25 28.55
N GLN A 370 -18.31 -9.71 28.35
CA GLN A 370 -17.90 -9.04 27.13
C GLN A 370 -16.54 -9.57 26.66
N VAL A 371 -16.30 -9.59 25.37
CA VAL A 371 -14.99 -9.87 24.80
C VAL A 371 -14.32 -8.58 24.34
N ARG A 372 -13.05 -8.42 24.63
CA ARG A 372 -12.19 -7.34 24.16
C ARG A 372 -10.75 -7.81 24.01
N MET A 373 -9.91 -7.00 23.33
CA MET A 373 -8.47 -7.26 23.34
C MET A 373 -7.84 -7.02 24.71
N ALA A 374 -6.83 -7.84 25.05
CA ALA A 374 -6.01 -7.62 26.23
C ALA A 374 -5.31 -6.27 26.14
N ARG A 375 -5.24 -5.52 27.27
CA ARG A 375 -4.61 -4.21 27.39
C ARG A 375 -3.36 -4.30 28.25
N GLU A 376 -2.46 -3.39 28.03
CA GLU A 376 -1.33 -3.21 28.93
C GLU A 376 -1.87 -2.82 30.33
N GLY A 377 -1.43 -3.55 31.37
CA GLY A 377 -1.96 -3.36 32.73
C GLY A 377 -3.05 -4.33 33.14
N ASP A 378 -3.68 -5.08 32.23
CA ASP A 378 -4.67 -6.09 32.58
C ASP A 378 -4.08 -7.14 33.54
N ILE A 379 -4.86 -7.43 34.57
CA ILE A 379 -4.55 -8.44 35.59
C ILE A 379 -5.65 -9.52 35.66
N ILE A 380 -5.25 -10.72 35.96
CA ILE A 380 -6.15 -11.83 36.27
C ILE A 380 -5.76 -12.41 37.62
N ARG A 381 -6.74 -12.99 38.32
CA ARG A 381 -6.52 -13.88 39.48
C ARG A 381 -6.69 -15.31 39.00
N PRO A 382 -5.61 -16.02 38.63
CA PRO A 382 -5.75 -17.36 38.09
C PRO A 382 -6.34 -18.33 39.10
N LEU A 383 -7.10 -19.29 38.59
CA LEU A 383 -7.71 -20.36 39.40
C LEU A 383 -6.64 -21.10 40.21
N GLY A 384 -6.84 -21.18 41.55
CA GLY A 384 -5.94 -21.91 42.45
C GLY A 384 -4.62 -21.20 42.80
N LEU A 385 -4.37 -19.98 42.38
CA LEU A 385 -3.09 -19.26 42.57
C LEU A 385 -3.19 -18.10 43.58
N GLY A 386 -3.95 -18.07 44.57
CA GLY A 386 -4.02 -17.11 45.69
C GLY A 386 -3.57 -15.64 45.47
N GLY A 387 -3.17 -15.26 44.29
CA GLY A 387 -2.62 -13.95 43.92
C GLY A 387 -3.05 -13.45 42.53
N THR A 388 -2.58 -12.25 42.19
CA THR A 388 -2.83 -11.64 40.86
C THR A 388 -1.64 -11.78 39.94
N LYS A 389 -1.88 -11.86 38.63
CA LYS A 389 -0.90 -11.99 37.59
C LYS A 389 -1.22 -11.06 36.41
N LYS A 390 -0.23 -10.42 35.80
CA LYS A 390 -0.46 -9.67 34.56
C LYS A 390 -0.87 -10.62 33.44
N VAL A 391 -1.91 -10.29 32.69
CA VAL A 391 -2.46 -11.11 31.59
C VAL A 391 -1.38 -11.50 30.58
N LEU A 392 -0.55 -10.54 30.15
CA LEU A 392 0.57 -10.84 29.24
C LEU A 392 1.57 -11.84 29.84
N ARG A 393 1.81 -11.79 31.17
CA ARG A 393 2.69 -12.75 31.84
C ARG A 393 2.06 -14.13 31.90
N ALA A 394 0.75 -14.22 32.18
CA ALA A 394 0.01 -15.48 32.15
C ALA A 394 0.07 -16.16 30.79
N MET A 395 -0.09 -15.39 29.71
CA MET A 395 0.08 -15.88 28.34
C MET A 395 1.52 -16.38 28.05
N MET A 396 2.53 -15.69 28.60
CA MET A 396 3.93 -16.11 28.45
C MET A 396 4.21 -17.46 29.13
N ASP A 397 3.72 -17.63 30.34
CA ASP A 397 3.94 -18.86 31.13
C ASP A 397 3.23 -20.08 30.48
N ARG A 398 2.13 -19.83 29.76
CA ARG A 398 1.44 -20.83 28.92
C ARG A 398 2.06 -21.01 27.52
N LYS A 399 3.23 -20.38 27.26
CA LYS A 399 3.95 -20.44 25.99
C LYS A 399 3.12 -19.99 24.77
N VAL A 400 2.13 -19.11 24.99
CA VAL A 400 1.38 -18.49 23.88
C VAL A 400 2.41 -17.72 23.03
N PRO A 401 2.51 -17.95 21.71
CA PRO A 401 3.43 -17.25 20.83
C PRO A 401 3.27 -15.73 20.92
N SER A 402 4.36 -14.98 20.84
CA SER A 402 4.36 -13.51 21.05
C SER A 402 3.45 -12.76 20.08
N ASP A 403 3.36 -13.24 18.86
CA ASP A 403 2.48 -12.74 17.80
C ASP A 403 0.99 -12.98 18.11
N LEU A 404 0.67 -14.08 18.79
CA LEU A 404 -0.69 -14.40 19.23
C LEU A 404 -1.08 -13.66 20.50
N ARG A 405 -0.14 -13.34 21.41
CA ARG A 405 -0.47 -12.66 22.69
C ARG A 405 -1.20 -11.34 22.48
N ARG A 406 -0.78 -10.54 21.45
CA ARG A 406 -1.43 -9.27 21.07
C ARG A 406 -2.76 -9.47 20.33
N ARG A 407 -3.03 -10.71 19.88
CA ARG A 407 -4.23 -11.10 19.12
C ARG A 407 -5.18 -11.99 19.93
N THR A 408 -4.82 -12.33 21.14
CA THR A 408 -5.64 -13.15 22.01
C THR A 408 -6.57 -12.23 22.81
N PRO A 409 -7.90 -12.36 22.62
CA PRO A 409 -8.85 -11.58 23.38
C PRO A 409 -8.95 -12.09 24.81
N VAL A 410 -9.53 -11.25 25.67
CA VAL A 410 -9.94 -11.60 27.02
C VAL A 410 -11.46 -11.46 27.14
N VAL A 411 -12.06 -12.34 27.90
CA VAL A 411 -13.44 -12.21 28.34
C VAL A 411 -13.43 -11.48 29.68
N VAL A 412 -14.21 -10.43 29.80
CA VAL A 412 -14.32 -9.60 31.01
C VAL A 412 -15.77 -9.57 31.50
N ASP A 413 -15.94 -9.33 32.79
CA ASP A 413 -17.26 -9.10 33.39
C ASP A 413 -17.71 -7.64 33.26
N GLY A 414 -18.91 -7.31 33.77
CA GLY A 414 -19.47 -5.97 33.77
C GLY A 414 -18.65 -4.90 34.53
N ARG A 415 -17.64 -5.31 35.32
CA ARG A 415 -16.70 -4.44 36.04
C ARG A 415 -15.35 -4.32 35.36
N ASP A 416 -15.18 -4.87 34.14
CA ASP A 416 -13.94 -4.97 33.39
C ASP A 416 -12.86 -5.88 34.03
N GLU A 417 -13.27 -6.76 34.98
CA GLU A 417 -12.36 -7.78 35.52
C GLU A 417 -12.21 -8.94 34.52
N VAL A 418 -10.96 -9.41 34.32
CA VAL A 418 -10.67 -10.51 33.39
C VAL A 418 -11.16 -11.82 33.93
N ALA A 419 -12.21 -12.38 33.30
CA ALA A 419 -12.82 -13.65 33.62
C ALA A 419 -12.09 -14.83 32.95
N TRP A 420 -11.64 -14.66 31.72
CA TRP A 420 -10.93 -15.69 30.98
C TRP A 420 -9.98 -15.07 29.95
N ILE A 421 -8.76 -15.58 29.89
CA ILE A 421 -7.83 -15.35 28.82
C ILE A 421 -8.08 -16.43 27.77
N VAL A 422 -8.50 -16.08 26.57
CA VAL A 422 -8.76 -17.05 25.48
C VAL A 422 -7.53 -17.93 25.27
N LEU A 423 -7.71 -19.24 25.21
CA LEU A 423 -6.64 -20.25 25.22
C LEU A 423 -5.73 -20.23 26.47
N GLY A 424 -6.14 -19.56 27.53
CA GLY A 424 -5.33 -19.35 28.73
C GLY A 424 -6.02 -19.67 30.01
N GLU A 425 -5.81 -18.81 30.99
CA GLU A 425 -6.23 -19.01 32.39
C GLU A 425 -7.64 -18.45 32.65
N LEU A 426 -8.37 -19.16 33.52
CA LEU A 426 -9.67 -18.73 34.05
C LEU A 426 -9.46 -17.93 35.35
N GLY A 427 -10.28 -16.90 35.56
CA GLY A 427 -10.26 -16.08 36.75
C GLY A 427 -10.97 -16.78 37.94
N GLU A 428 -10.32 -16.85 39.10
CA GLU A 428 -10.81 -17.49 40.33
C GLU A 428 -12.23 -17.07 40.71
N ARG A 429 -12.56 -15.80 40.55
CA ARG A 429 -13.86 -15.24 40.87
C ARG A 429 -14.98 -15.76 39.97
N HIS A 430 -14.67 -16.12 38.76
CA HIS A 430 -15.63 -16.43 37.69
C HIS A 430 -15.82 -17.95 37.51
N LYS A 431 -15.17 -18.76 38.38
CA LYS A 431 -15.30 -20.21 38.37
C LYS A 431 -16.70 -20.66 38.72
N VAL A 432 -17.08 -21.79 38.18
CA VAL A 432 -18.28 -22.52 38.61
C VAL A 432 -18.06 -23.14 40.00
N ASP A 433 -18.98 -22.89 40.92
CA ASP A 433 -18.96 -23.44 42.29
C ASP A 433 -20.33 -24.02 42.67
N GLU A 434 -20.46 -24.54 43.89
CA GLU A 434 -21.71 -25.14 44.42
C GLU A 434 -22.88 -24.17 44.47
N ARG A 435 -22.65 -22.86 44.33
CA ARG A 435 -23.68 -21.81 44.39
C ARG A 435 -24.06 -21.32 42.98
N THR A 436 -23.45 -21.88 41.95
CA THR A 436 -23.69 -21.48 40.54
C THR A 436 -24.97 -22.13 40.04
N GLU A 437 -25.98 -21.33 39.78
CA GLU A 437 -27.28 -21.79 39.26
C GLU A 437 -27.27 -21.93 37.73
N LYS A 438 -26.54 -21.04 37.05
CA LYS A 438 -26.45 -20.97 35.61
C LYS A 438 -25.00 -20.85 35.16
N VAL A 439 -24.64 -21.66 34.20
CA VAL A 439 -23.27 -21.77 33.70
C VAL A 439 -23.19 -21.34 32.24
N PHE A 440 -22.31 -20.41 31.96
CA PHE A 440 -21.93 -20.07 30.59
C PHE A 440 -20.78 -20.96 30.14
N ARG A 441 -21.03 -21.79 29.11
CA ARG A 441 -19.96 -22.51 28.40
C ARG A 441 -19.60 -21.73 27.16
N LEU A 442 -18.35 -21.32 27.10
CA LEU A 442 -17.72 -20.66 25.95
C LEU A 442 -16.76 -21.64 25.27
N GLU A 443 -16.74 -21.65 23.95
CA GLU A 443 -15.77 -22.43 23.19
C GLU A 443 -15.23 -21.54 22.08
N VAL A 444 -13.91 -21.51 21.86
CA VAL A 444 -13.31 -20.65 20.83
C VAL A 444 -12.80 -21.45 19.68
N THR A 445 -13.02 -20.92 18.49
CA THR A 445 -12.40 -21.40 17.26
C THR A 445 -11.78 -20.22 16.51
N ARG A 446 -10.62 -20.45 15.92
CA ARG A 446 -9.98 -19.43 15.08
C ARG A 446 -10.67 -19.41 13.73
N ILE A 447 -11.03 -18.21 13.27
CA ILE A 447 -11.52 -17.99 11.91
C ILE A 447 -10.30 -17.83 11.02
N SER A 448 -10.14 -18.71 10.05
CA SER A 448 -9.07 -18.70 9.03
C SER A 448 -9.26 -17.55 8.03
#